data_b945fa9139fc8a0c17e740b83e5c0cee
#
_entry.id   b945fa9139fc8a0c17e740b83e5c0cee
#
_cell.length_a   1.000
_cell.length_b   1.000
_cell.length_c   1.000
_cell.angle_alpha   90.00
_cell.angle_beta   90.00
_cell.angle_gamma   90.00
#
_symmetry.space_group_name_H-M   'P 1'
#
loop_
_entity.id
_entity.type
_entity.pdbx_description
1 polymer ?
#
loop_
_entity_poly.entity_id
_entity_poly.type
_entity_poly.pdbx_seq_one_letter_code
_entity_poly.pdbx_strand_id
1 'polypeptide(L)'
;MPPTGEQIQQLGEQGSQRAKRWLESTCRAEVKWNNPSVGIEKLQFRKAGAPADSDAQGDFFSFDLGGTMLGGGADGEVFLAESKKYATAADQGTEYRKFLAKCYRVTAEQGAFYDNFLWITWAPFLVNTWDELLTPTFVESAIVGSDACKYIALGDAPYDPVVGTGVASKVLVVVLADGQEVVLALHGDELMHVRKALLEFRTAS
;
A
#
# COMPACT_ATOMS: atom_id res chain seq x y z
N MET A 1 -18.31 -20.23 9.16
CA MET A 1 -17.45 -20.06 10.34
C MET A 1 -16.55 -18.86 10.07
N PRO A 2 -16.40 -17.89 10.96
CA PRO A 2 -15.41 -16.84 10.77
C PRO A 2 -13.99 -17.43 10.76
N PRO A 3 -13.05 -16.86 9.98
CA PRO A 3 -11.68 -17.36 9.92
C PRO A 3 -10.98 -17.25 11.28
N THR A 4 -10.14 -18.24 11.60
CA THR A 4 -9.31 -18.21 12.81
C THR A 4 -8.18 -17.16 12.68
N GLY A 5 -7.55 -16.77 13.80
CA GLY A 5 -6.42 -15.85 13.77
C GLY A 5 -5.29 -16.30 12.85
N GLU A 6 -4.97 -17.61 12.82
CA GLU A 6 -3.97 -18.19 11.92
C GLU A 6 -4.37 -18.07 10.45
N GLN A 7 -5.65 -18.29 10.13
CA GLN A 7 -6.15 -18.13 8.76
C GLN A 7 -6.09 -16.67 8.29
N ILE A 8 -6.37 -15.72 9.18
CA ILE A 8 -6.24 -14.28 8.88
C ILE A 8 -4.77 -13.91 8.62
N GLN A 9 -3.85 -14.43 9.43
CA GLN A 9 -2.42 -14.19 9.25
C GLN A 9 -1.91 -14.80 7.93
N GLN A 10 -2.30 -16.03 7.60
CA GLN A 10 -1.96 -16.67 6.32
C GLN A 10 -2.51 -15.91 5.12
N LEU A 11 -3.73 -15.38 5.19
CA LEU A 11 -4.30 -14.55 4.13
C LEU A 11 -3.53 -13.24 3.95
N GLY A 12 -3.10 -12.62 5.05
CA GLY A 12 -2.25 -11.42 5.02
C GLY A 12 -0.91 -11.70 4.34
N GLU A 13 -0.22 -12.77 4.74
CA GLU A 13 1.06 -13.17 4.15
C GLU A 13 0.94 -13.51 2.66
N GLN A 14 -0.09 -14.25 2.27
CA GLN A 14 -0.38 -14.52 0.86
C GLN A 14 -0.65 -13.23 0.07
N GLY A 15 -1.37 -12.27 0.65
CA GLY A 15 -1.61 -10.96 0.03
C GLY A 15 -0.31 -10.21 -0.23
N SER A 16 0.57 -10.11 0.78
CA SER A 16 1.87 -9.45 0.65
C SER A 16 2.77 -10.11 -0.39
N GLN A 17 2.82 -11.45 -0.42
CA GLN A 17 3.57 -12.22 -1.41
C GLN A 17 3.08 -11.97 -2.85
N ARG A 18 1.76 -11.91 -3.05
CA ARG A 18 1.14 -11.62 -4.35
C ARG A 18 1.42 -10.17 -4.77
N ALA A 19 1.25 -9.22 -3.85
CA ALA A 19 1.55 -7.81 -4.11
C ALA A 19 3.03 -7.60 -4.47
N LYS A 20 3.96 -8.24 -3.75
CA LYS A 20 5.40 -8.23 -4.07
C LYS A 20 5.65 -8.71 -5.49
N ARG A 21 5.11 -9.87 -5.86
CA ARG A 21 5.28 -10.43 -7.21
C ARG A 21 4.77 -9.49 -8.28
N TRP A 22 3.60 -8.89 -8.09
CA TRP A 22 3.05 -7.92 -9.03
C TRP A 22 3.91 -6.68 -9.15
N LEU A 23 4.37 -6.11 -8.05
CA LEU A 23 5.26 -4.94 -8.05
C LEU A 23 6.56 -5.21 -8.81
N GLU A 24 7.22 -6.32 -8.53
CA GLU A 24 8.51 -6.68 -9.15
C GLU A 24 8.37 -7.05 -10.64
N SER A 25 7.26 -7.69 -11.03
CA SER A 25 7.08 -8.14 -12.42
C SER A 25 6.44 -7.10 -13.34
N THR A 26 5.64 -6.17 -12.80
CA THR A 26 4.78 -5.30 -13.62
C THR A 26 5.12 -3.83 -13.45
N CYS A 27 5.46 -3.38 -12.23
CA CYS A 27 5.66 -1.97 -11.90
C CYS A 27 7.13 -1.54 -11.94
N ARG A 28 8.08 -2.40 -12.29
CA ARG A 28 9.52 -2.13 -12.19
C ARG A 28 9.89 -1.62 -10.79
N ALA A 29 9.44 -2.32 -9.76
CA ALA A 29 9.78 -2.03 -8.39
C ALA A 29 10.73 -3.09 -7.85
N GLU A 30 11.65 -2.68 -6.98
CA GLU A 30 12.47 -3.58 -6.17
C GLU A 30 11.92 -3.57 -4.75
N VAL A 31 11.29 -4.66 -4.31
CA VAL A 31 10.79 -4.79 -2.94
C VAL A 31 11.94 -5.18 -2.01
N LYS A 32 12.42 -4.22 -1.25
CA LYS A 32 13.58 -4.36 -0.34
C LYS A 32 13.18 -4.81 1.06
N TRP A 33 11.96 -4.44 1.49
CA TRP A 33 11.45 -4.70 2.83
C TRP A 33 10.12 -5.42 2.76
N ASN A 34 9.94 -6.41 3.61
CA ASN A 34 8.75 -7.24 3.68
C ASN A 34 8.46 -7.61 5.14
N ASN A 35 7.33 -7.20 5.66
CA ASN A 35 6.86 -7.56 6.99
C ASN A 35 6.24 -8.98 6.97
N PRO A 36 6.62 -9.89 7.88
CA PRO A 36 7.55 -9.70 9.01
C PRO A 36 9.02 -10.07 8.71
N SER A 37 9.36 -10.42 7.47
CA SER A 37 10.56 -11.21 7.19
C SER A 37 11.85 -10.39 7.05
N VAL A 38 11.82 -9.23 6.40
CA VAL A 38 13.04 -8.46 6.07
C VAL A 38 12.82 -6.97 6.24
N GLY A 39 13.69 -6.32 7.01
CA GLY A 39 13.73 -4.87 7.13
C GLY A 39 12.51 -4.27 7.82
N ILE A 40 11.93 -4.97 8.79
CA ILE A 40 10.73 -4.53 9.52
C ILE A 40 10.93 -3.15 10.16
N GLU A 41 12.14 -2.81 10.58
CA GLU A 41 12.49 -1.52 11.15
C GLU A 41 12.32 -0.34 10.17
N LYS A 42 12.27 -0.61 8.86
CA LYS A 42 11.97 0.36 7.80
C LYS A 42 10.49 0.46 7.50
N LEU A 43 9.71 -0.50 7.97
CA LEU A 43 8.26 -0.58 7.73
C LEU A 43 7.45 -0.24 8.99
N GLN A 44 8.09 -0.15 10.16
CA GLN A 44 7.43 0.07 11.44
C GLN A 44 7.60 1.51 11.92
N PHE A 45 6.49 2.10 12.35
CA PHE A 45 6.43 3.50 12.80
C PHE A 45 5.63 3.60 14.08
N ARG A 46 6.00 4.57 14.93
CA ARG A 46 5.27 4.87 16.16
C ARG A 46 4.01 5.68 15.85
N LYS A 47 2.89 5.31 16.47
CA LYS A 47 1.65 6.09 16.41
C LYS A 47 1.85 7.42 17.14
N ALA A 48 1.21 8.49 16.63
CA ALA A 48 1.34 9.83 17.20
C ALA A 48 0.83 9.93 18.65
N GLY A 49 -0.25 9.21 18.97
CA GLY A 49 -0.84 9.19 20.32
C GLY A 49 -0.13 8.24 21.29
N ALA A 50 0.87 7.49 20.83
CA ALA A 50 1.61 6.55 21.68
C ALA A 50 2.60 7.29 22.59
N PRO A 51 2.76 6.88 23.86
CA PRO A 51 3.78 7.44 24.77
C PRO A 51 5.18 7.32 24.17
N ALA A 52 6.02 8.36 24.35
CA ALA A 52 7.34 8.43 23.72
C ALA A 52 8.30 7.31 24.15
N ASP A 53 8.14 6.82 25.35
CA ASP A 53 8.96 5.79 26.00
C ASP A 53 8.29 4.40 26.02
N SER A 54 7.13 4.24 25.35
CA SER A 54 6.45 2.95 25.25
C SER A 54 7.06 2.07 24.18
N ASP A 55 7.35 0.82 24.54
CA ASP A 55 7.75 -0.26 23.62
C ASP A 55 6.63 -1.28 23.37
N ALA A 56 5.39 -0.95 23.80
CA ALA A 56 4.25 -1.82 23.60
C ALA A 56 3.96 -1.97 22.10
N GLN A 57 3.79 -3.21 21.63
CA GLN A 57 3.51 -3.51 20.21
C GLN A 57 2.28 -2.75 19.69
N GLY A 58 1.28 -2.49 20.53
CA GLY A 58 0.09 -1.71 20.22
C GLY A 58 0.36 -0.24 19.86
N ASP A 59 1.52 0.32 20.20
CA ASP A 59 1.91 1.70 19.97
C ASP A 59 2.60 1.93 18.63
N PHE A 60 2.80 0.87 17.90
CA PHE A 60 3.37 0.89 16.56
C PHE A 60 2.35 0.46 15.51
N PHE A 61 2.59 0.85 14.29
CA PHE A 61 1.99 0.29 13.10
C PHE A 61 3.07 -0.05 12.09
N SER A 62 2.75 -0.92 11.13
CA SER A 62 3.67 -1.27 10.05
C SER A 62 2.94 -1.24 8.72
N PHE A 63 3.74 -1.10 7.64
CA PHE A 63 3.34 -1.44 6.28
C PHE A 63 3.74 -2.88 5.96
N ASP A 64 3.12 -3.46 4.93
CA ASP A 64 3.40 -4.84 4.52
C ASP A 64 4.69 -4.93 3.69
N LEU A 65 4.91 -3.98 2.79
CA LEU A 65 6.02 -3.95 1.85
C LEU A 65 6.62 -2.55 1.74
N GLY A 66 7.87 -2.49 1.29
CA GLY A 66 8.52 -1.26 0.89
C GLY A 66 9.73 -1.51 0.02
N GLY A 67 10.16 -0.50 -0.70
CA GLY A 67 11.28 -0.61 -1.63
C GLY A 67 11.48 0.63 -2.48
N THR A 68 12.05 0.45 -3.67
CA THR A 68 12.31 1.54 -4.62
C THR A 68 11.72 1.25 -5.99
N MET A 69 11.26 2.28 -6.67
CA MET A 69 10.88 2.24 -8.07
C MET A 69 12.14 2.22 -8.95
N LEU A 70 12.06 1.55 -10.10
CA LEU A 70 13.19 1.35 -11.01
C LEU A 70 12.89 1.90 -12.40
N GLY A 71 13.68 2.86 -12.83
CA GLY A 71 13.62 3.43 -14.19
C GLY A 71 12.44 4.38 -14.45
N GLY A 72 12.52 5.10 -15.54
CA GLY A 72 11.54 6.13 -15.90
C GLY A 72 11.62 7.37 -15.04
N GLY A 73 10.51 8.11 -14.94
CA GLY A 73 10.41 9.33 -14.15
C GLY A 73 10.42 9.13 -12.63
N ALA A 74 10.16 7.87 -12.19
CA ALA A 74 10.10 7.50 -10.77
C ALA A 74 11.35 6.75 -10.29
N ASP A 75 12.44 6.75 -11.06
CA ASP A 75 13.66 6.01 -10.73
C ASP A 75 14.25 6.45 -9.39
N GLY A 76 14.42 5.50 -8.48
CA GLY A 76 14.95 5.76 -7.14
C GLY A 76 13.92 6.22 -6.10
N GLU A 77 12.68 6.52 -6.50
CA GLU A 77 11.61 6.88 -5.56
C GLU A 77 11.34 5.73 -4.59
N VAL A 78 11.20 6.07 -3.30
CA VAL A 78 10.96 5.12 -2.22
C VAL A 78 9.46 4.97 -1.98
N PHE A 79 8.97 3.73 -1.90
CA PHE A 79 7.57 3.46 -1.62
C PHE A 79 7.36 2.63 -0.36
N LEU A 80 6.18 2.80 0.25
CA LEU A 80 5.59 1.91 1.23
C LEU A 80 4.26 1.36 0.70
N ALA A 81 3.94 0.11 0.98
CA ALA A 81 2.72 -0.51 0.48
C ALA A 81 1.99 -1.31 1.57
N GLU A 82 0.67 -1.23 1.52
CA GLU A 82 -0.26 -2.05 2.28
C GLU A 82 -1.01 -2.94 1.30
N SER A 83 -1.11 -4.23 1.59
CA SER A 83 -1.84 -5.20 0.76
C SER A 83 -3.01 -5.79 1.52
N LYS A 84 -4.19 -5.81 0.90
CA LYS A 84 -5.41 -6.33 1.52
C LYS A 84 -6.07 -7.36 0.62
N LYS A 85 -5.90 -8.63 0.97
CA LYS A 85 -6.56 -9.74 0.29
C LYS A 85 -7.87 -10.08 1.00
N TYR A 86 -8.92 -9.36 0.65
CA TYR A 86 -10.27 -9.67 1.12
C TYR A 86 -11.07 -10.40 0.04
N ALA A 87 -11.90 -11.35 0.45
CA ALA A 87 -12.88 -11.98 -0.43
C ALA A 87 -14.08 -11.08 -0.71
N THR A 88 -14.33 -10.09 0.14
CA THR A 88 -15.47 -9.15 0.05
C THR A 88 -15.01 -7.74 0.38
N ALA A 89 -15.80 -6.74 -0.03
CA ALA A 89 -15.54 -5.33 0.24
C ALA A 89 -15.77 -4.92 1.73
N ALA A 90 -16.29 -5.82 2.57
CA ALA A 90 -16.54 -5.54 3.99
C ALA A 90 -15.26 -5.05 4.67
N ASP A 91 -15.36 -4.00 5.47
CA ASP A 91 -14.30 -3.38 6.27
C ASP A 91 -13.14 -2.70 5.51
N GLN A 92 -13.00 -2.88 4.19
CA GLN A 92 -11.91 -2.27 3.44
C GLN A 92 -11.91 -0.74 3.52
N GLY A 93 -13.07 -0.10 3.55
CA GLY A 93 -13.17 1.35 3.70
C GLY A 93 -12.59 1.85 5.03
N THR A 94 -12.81 1.11 6.10
CA THR A 94 -12.24 1.41 7.43
C THR A 94 -10.71 1.21 7.42
N GLU A 95 -10.24 0.12 6.84
CA GLU A 95 -8.80 -0.17 6.75
C GLU A 95 -8.07 0.82 5.82
N TYR A 96 -8.71 1.26 4.73
CA TYR A 96 -8.15 2.30 3.87
C TYR A 96 -8.01 3.64 4.60
N ARG A 97 -8.99 4.03 5.44
CA ARG A 97 -8.86 5.23 6.28
C ARG A 97 -7.70 5.12 7.29
N LYS A 98 -7.51 3.95 7.90
CA LYS A 98 -6.34 3.70 8.75
C LYS A 98 -5.03 3.76 7.97
N PHE A 99 -5.01 3.24 6.73
CA PHE A 99 -3.85 3.37 5.86
C PHE A 99 -3.52 4.84 5.56
N LEU A 100 -4.51 5.69 5.26
CA LEU A 100 -4.31 7.12 5.09
C LEU A 100 -3.74 7.79 6.36
N ALA A 101 -4.20 7.38 7.54
CA ALA A 101 -3.66 7.86 8.81
C ALA A 101 -2.19 7.45 9.02
N LYS A 102 -1.81 6.23 8.63
CA LYS A 102 -0.41 5.77 8.60
C LYS A 102 0.42 6.63 7.64
N CYS A 103 -0.06 6.84 6.41
CA CYS A 103 0.60 7.68 5.40
C CYS A 103 0.80 9.12 5.91
N TYR A 104 -0.22 9.69 6.56
CA TYR A 104 -0.13 11.02 7.15
C TYR A 104 0.97 11.10 8.21
N ARG A 105 1.02 10.13 9.14
CA ARG A 105 2.04 10.08 10.18
C ARG A 105 3.45 10.01 9.60
N VAL A 106 3.66 9.15 8.62
CA VAL A 106 4.96 9.03 7.93
C VAL A 106 5.31 10.29 7.17
N THR A 107 4.35 10.91 6.47
CA THR A 107 4.58 12.16 5.72
C THR A 107 4.95 13.30 6.65
N ALA A 108 4.30 13.41 7.80
CA ALA A 108 4.60 14.44 8.79
C ALA A 108 6.01 14.30 9.39
N GLU A 109 6.49 13.08 9.59
CA GLU A 109 7.80 12.83 10.23
C GLU A 109 8.94 12.67 9.22
N GLN A 110 8.68 11.99 8.10
CA GLN A 110 9.71 11.52 7.17
C GLN A 110 9.30 11.73 5.69
N GLY A 111 8.47 12.74 5.42
CA GLY A 111 7.91 12.98 4.09
C GLY A 111 8.93 13.26 2.99
N ALA A 112 10.16 13.63 3.34
CA ALA A 112 11.25 13.76 2.40
C ALA A 112 11.90 12.44 1.97
N PHE A 113 11.62 11.34 2.70
CA PHE A 113 12.23 10.04 2.44
C PHE A 113 11.30 9.09 1.66
N TYR A 114 9.99 9.18 1.88
CA TYR A 114 9.00 8.33 1.20
C TYR A 114 8.23 9.13 0.16
N ASP A 115 8.30 8.68 -1.09
CA ASP A 115 7.72 9.36 -2.24
C ASP A 115 6.33 8.86 -2.58
N ASN A 116 6.06 7.56 -2.37
CA ASN A 116 4.81 6.92 -2.75
C ASN A 116 4.26 5.99 -1.66
N PHE A 117 2.93 5.94 -1.56
CA PHE A 117 2.19 5.02 -0.70
C PHE A 117 1.21 4.21 -1.54
N LEU A 118 1.29 2.88 -1.54
CA LEU A 118 0.48 2.01 -2.37
C LEU A 118 -0.53 1.24 -1.51
N TRP A 119 -1.81 1.40 -1.84
CA TRP A 119 -2.87 0.53 -1.35
C TRP A 119 -3.19 -0.51 -2.41
N ILE A 120 -2.89 -1.78 -2.16
CA ILE A 120 -3.07 -2.88 -3.12
C ILE A 120 -4.15 -3.82 -2.59
N THR A 121 -5.22 -4.02 -3.36
CA THR A 121 -6.33 -4.88 -2.98
C THR A 121 -6.85 -5.72 -4.15
N TRP A 122 -7.57 -6.81 -3.85
CA TRP A 122 -8.21 -7.70 -4.84
C TRP A 122 -9.73 -7.59 -4.83
N ALA A 123 -10.30 -6.65 -4.10
CA ALA A 123 -11.73 -6.39 -4.16
C ALA A 123 -12.00 -4.88 -4.21
N PRO A 124 -12.89 -4.41 -5.10
CA PRO A 124 -13.30 -3.01 -5.13
C PRO A 124 -13.93 -2.61 -3.79
N PHE A 125 -13.68 -1.38 -3.37
CA PHE A 125 -14.23 -0.80 -2.14
C PHE A 125 -14.59 0.67 -2.37
N LEU A 126 -15.49 1.21 -1.57
CA LEU A 126 -15.92 2.62 -1.64
C LEU A 126 -16.23 3.09 -3.07
N VAL A 127 -16.87 2.22 -3.88
CA VAL A 127 -17.09 2.47 -5.31
C VAL A 127 -17.92 3.72 -5.59
N ASN A 128 -18.78 4.13 -4.66
CA ASN A 128 -19.61 5.33 -4.81
C ASN A 128 -18.86 6.64 -4.55
N THR A 129 -17.66 6.57 -3.97
CA THR A 129 -16.80 7.72 -3.63
C THR A 129 -15.41 7.55 -4.23
N TRP A 130 -15.29 6.75 -5.30
CA TRP A 130 -14.01 6.39 -5.91
C TRP A 130 -13.19 7.61 -6.32
N ASP A 131 -13.85 8.61 -6.93
CA ASP A 131 -13.20 9.84 -7.40
C ASP A 131 -12.68 10.73 -6.26
N GLU A 132 -13.14 10.49 -5.03
CA GLU A 132 -12.76 11.27 -3.85
C GLU A 132 -11.58 10.68 -3.09
N LEU A 133 -11.28 9.37 -3.27
CA LEU A 133 -10.33 8.61 -2.42
C LEU A 133 -8.94 9.24 -2.31
N LEU A 134 -8.50 9.95 -3.35
CA LEU A 134 -7.18 10.58 -3.44
C LEU A 134 -7.26 12.11 -3.26
N THR A 135 -8.36 12.65 -2.74
CA THR A 135 -8.50 14.09 -2.49
C THR A 135 -8.02 14.46 -1.09
N PRO A 136 -7.47 15.67 -0.90
CA PRO A 136 -7.11 16.17 0.43
C PRO A 136 -8.28 16.18 1.41
N THR A 137 -9.50 16.48 0.93
CA THR A 137 -10.73 16.47 1.73
C THR A 137 -11.06 15.07 2.24
N PHE A 138 -10.88 14.04 1.42
CA PHE A 138 -11.08 12.66 1.86
C PHE A 138 -10.03 12.25 2.90
N VAL A 139 -8.76 12.61 2.69
CA VAL A 139 -7.67 12.36 3.67
C VAL A 139 -8.01 13.02 5.01
N GLU A 140 -8.43 14.28 5.02
CA GLU A 140 -8.85 14.98 6.23
C GLU A 140 -10.01 14.25 6.92
N SER A 141 -11.09 13.97 6.18
CA SER A 141 -12.26 13.27 6.72
C SER A 141 -11.92 11.88 7.30
N ALA A 142 -11.01 11.16 6.67
CA ALA A 142 -10.55 9.86 7.11
C ALA A 142 -9.80 9.94 8.44
N ILE A 143 -8.99 10.97 8.63
CA ILE A 143 -8.16 11.15 9.82
C ILE A 143 -8.99 11.73 10.97
N VAL A 144 -9.70 12.85 10.75
CA VAL A 144 -10.43 13.53 11.81
C VAL A 144 -11.78 12.88 12.15
N GLY A 145 -12.29 12.02 11.27
CA GLY A 145 -13.56 11.31 11.45
C GLY A 145 -13.49 10.07 12.34
N SER A 146 -12.32 9.65 12.80
CA SER A 146 -12.13 8.43 13.58
C SER A 146 -11.08 8.60 14.66
N ASP A 147 -11.42 8.27 15.92
CA ASP A 147 -10.48 8.34 17.04
C ASP A 147 -9.27 7.41 16.84
N ALA A 148 -9.48 6.24 16.23
CA ALA A 148 -8.38 5.33 15.88
C ALA A 148 -7.42 5.95 14.87
N CYS A 149 -7.93 6.68 13.85
CA CYS A 149 -7.11 7.37 12.87
C CYS A 149 -6.41 8.58 13.48
N LYS A 150 -7.10 9.35 14.34
CA LYS A 150 -6.46 10.44 15.10
C LYS A 150 -5.30 9.93 15.95
N TYR A 151 -5.52 8.83 16.67
CA TYR A 151 -4.47 8.22 17.50
C TYR A 151 -3.24 7.80 16.69
N ILE A 152 -3.45 7.27 15.49
CA ILE A 152 -2.35 6.90 14.58
C ILE A 152 -1.61 8.14 14.07
N ALA A 153 -2.37 9.13 13.57
CA ALA A 153 -1.85 10.21 12.75
C ALA A 153 -1.46 11.46 13.53
N LEU A 154 -2.25 11.84 14.53
CA LEU A 154 -2.20 13.17 15.17
C LEU A 154 -1.75 13.12 16.63
N GLY A 155 -2.17 12.11 17.40
CA GLY A 155 -2.15 12.21 18.86
C GLY A 155 -2.97 13.40 19.33
N ASP A 156 -2.33 14.33 20.03
CA ASP A 156 -2.94 15.58 20.50
C ASP A 156 -2.71 16.77 19.54
N ALA A 157 -1.97 16.58 18.45
CA ALA A 157 -1.69 17.64 17.48
C ALA A 157 -2.91 17.93 16.58
N PRO A 158 -3.11 19.18 16.13
CA PRO A 158 -4.12 19.49 15.14
C PRO A 158 -3.76 18.88 13.77
N TYR A 159 -4.77 18.67 12.93
CA TYR A 159 -4.58 18.29 11.54
C TYR A 159 -3.89 19.40 10.76
N ASP A 160 -2.88 19.04 9.95
CA ASP A 160 -2.18 19.96 9.04
C ASP A 160 -2.62 19.70 7.59
N PRO A 161 -3.32 20.66 6.94
CA PRO A 161 -3.77 20.50 5.55
C PRO A 161 -2.62 20.36 4.53
N VAL A 162 -1.42 20.88 4.84
CA VAL A 162 -0.25 20.76 3.96
C VAL A 162 0.22 19.31 3.92
N VAL A 163 0.31 18.67 5.09
CA VAL A 163 0.62 17.24 5.20
C VAL A 163 -0.43 16.40 4.51
N GLY A 164 -1.72 16.71 4.73
CA GLY A 164 -2.84 16.00 4.10
C GLY A 164 -2.82 16.09 2.56
N THR A 165 -2.50 17.26 2.01
CA THR A 165 -2.32 17.45 0.56
C THR A 165 -1.13 16.65 0.05
N GLY A 166 -0.03 16.62 0.80
CA GLY A 166 1.14 15.79 0.50
C GLY A 166 0.79 14.29 0.46
N VAL A 167 -0.02 13.80 1.40
CA VAL A 167 -0.51 12.41 1.37
C VAL A 167 -1.35 12.14 0.12
N ALA A 168 -2.32 13.01 -0.16
CA ALA A 168 -3.21 12.86 -1.32
C ALA A 168 -2.44 12.76 -2.65
N SER A 169 -1.33 13.48 -2.78
CA SER A 169 -0.48 13.46 -3.98
C SER A 169 0.43 12.23 -4.09
N LYS A 170 0.68 11.53 -2.98
CA LYS A 170 1.60 10.38 -2.91
C LYS A 170 0.90 9.03 -2.88
N VAL A 171 -0.40 9.00 -2.63
CA VAL A 171 -1.16 7.75 -2.52
C VAL A 171 -1.57 7.23 -3.90
N LEU A 172 -1.34 5.94 -4.12
CA LEU A 172 -1.79 5.19 -5.29
C LEU A 172 -2.70 4.04 -4.82
N VAL A 173 -3.86 3.91 -5.43
CA VAL A 173 -4.81 2.82 -5.17
C VAL A 173 -4.81 1.85 -6.35
N VAL A 174 -4.51 0.59 -6.06
CA VAL A 174 -4.44 -0.49 -7.04
C VAL A 174 -5.45 -1.57 -6.68
N VAL A 175 -6.37 -1.84 -7.60
CA VAL A 175 -7.31 -2.96 -7.48
C VAL A 175 -6.98 -3.99 -8.55
N LEU A 176 -6.59 -5.18 -8.12
CA LEU A 176 -6.24 -6.30 -8.98
C LEU A 176 -7.41 -7.28 -9.06
N ALA A 177 -7.65 -7.86 -10.22
CA ALA A 177 -8.51 -9.02 -10.34
C ALA A 177 -7.82 -10.26 -9.77
N ASP A 178 -8.61 -11.22 -9.27
CA ASP A 178 -8.03 -12.46 -8.74
C ASP A 178 -7.31 -13.23 -9.86
N GLY A 179 -6.05 -13.55 -9.62
CA GLY A 179 -5.16 -14.18 -10.62
C GLY A 179 -4.54 -13.23 -11.63
N GLN A 180 -4.88 -11.94 -11.64
CA GLN A 180 -4.33 -10.96 -12.59
C GLN A 180 -2.81 -10.85 -12.48
N GLU A 181 -2.26 -10.93 -11.27
CA GLU A 181 -0.82 -10.91 -11.05
C GLU A 181 -0.10 -12.13 -11.65
N VAL A 182 -0.79 -13.25 -11.81
CA VAL A 182 -0.25 -14.45 -12.47
C VAL A 182 -0.23 -14.27 -13.99
N VAL A 183 -1.28 -13.66 -14.54
CA VAL A 183 -1.40 -13.41 -15.99
C VAL A 183 -0.42 -12.31 -16.45
N LEU A 184 -0.19 -11.29 -15.61
CA LEU A 184 0.72 -10.19 -15.94
C LEU A 184 2.19 -10.52 -15.65
N ALA A 185 2.47 -11.49 -14.78
CA ALA A 185 3.81 -11.98 -14.50
C ALA A 185 4.15 -13.12 -15.45
N LEU A 186 4.48 -12.79 -16.70
CA LEU A 186 4.97 -13.77 -17.65
C LEU A 186 6.36 -14.26 -17.25
N HIS A 187 6.52 -15.57 -17.13
CA HIS A 187 7.85 -16.19 -17.01
C HIS A 187 8.69 -15.95 -18.28
N GLY A 188 10.01 -16.07 -18.16
CA GLY A 188 10.93 -15.78 -19.27
C GLY A 188 10.57 -16.48 -20.57
N ASP A 189 10.15 -17.75 -20.49
CA ASP A 189 9.75 -18.54 -21.65
C ASP A 189 8.43 -18.05 -22.27
N GLU A 190 7.43 -17.70 -21.44
CA GLU A 190 6.16 -17.12 -21.90
C GLU A 190 6.38 -15.74 -22.54
N LEU A 191 7.26 -14.92 -21.95
CA LEU A 191 7.65 -13.63 -22.51
C LEU A 191 8.34 -13.78 -23.88
N MET A 192 9.13 -14.84 -24.09
CA MET A 192 9.72 -15.15 -25.40
C MET A 192 8.65 -15.47 -26.45
N HIS A 193 7.62 -16.25 -26.10
CA HIS A 193 6.51 -16.54 -26.99
C HIS A 193 5.72 -15.29 -27.38
N VAL A 194 5.43 -14.42 -26.40
CA VAL A 194 4.76 -13.13 -26.67
C VAL A 194 5.62 -12.23 -27.57
N ARG A 195 6.92 -12.13 -27.32
CA ARG A 195 7.84 -11.34 -28.17
C ARG A 195 7.90 -11.88 -29.59
N LYS A 196 7.95 -13.19 -29.76
CA LYS A 196 7.94 -13.83 -31.09
C LYS A 196 6.63 -13.49 -31.82
N ALA A 197 5.48 -13.67 -31.21
CA ALA A 197 4.19 -13.36 -31.81
C ALA A 197 4.08 -11.87 -32.19
N LEU A 198 4.57 -10.95 -31.37
CA LEU A 198 4.61 -9.51 -31.68
C LEU A 198 5.54 -9.19 -32.84
N LEU A 199 6.68 -9.87 -32.98
CA LEU A 199 7.59 -9.70 -34.11
C LEU A 199 6.94 -10.17 -35.41
N GLU A 200 6.32 -11.35 -35.41
CA GLU A 200 5.60 -11.89 -36.55
C GLU A 200 4.46 -10.96 -37.01
N PHE A 201 3.68 -10.43 -36.05
CA PHE A 201 2.63 -9.45 -36.34
C PHE A 201 3.17 -8.18 -37.00
N ARG A 202 4.27 -7.63 -36.48
CA ARG A 202 4.91 -6.40 -37.00
C ARG A 202 5.59 -6.58 -38.36
N THR A 203 6.01 -7.80 -38.70
CA THR A 203 6.62 -8.10 -40.00
C THR A 203 5.61 -8.47 -41.07
N ALA A 204 4.38 -8.80 -40.69
CA ALA A 204 3.27 -9.10 -41.58
C ALA A 204 2.42 -7.86 -41.97
N SER A 205 2.68 -6.72 -41.31
CA SER A 205 2.05 -5.41 -41.57
C SER A 205 2.95 -4.53 -42.38
#